data_a378f0b0d4487dbd2ad581c4ce11cd57
#
_entry.id   a378f0b0d4487dbd2ad581c4ce11cd57
#
_cell.length_a   1.000
_cell.length_b   1.000
_cell.length_c   1.000
_cell.angle_alpha   90.00
_cell.angle_beta   90.00
_cell.angle_gamma   90.00
#
_symmetry.space_group_name_H-M   'P 1'
#
loop_
_entity.id
_entity.type
_entity.pdbx_description
1 polymer ?
#
loop_
_entity_poly.entity_id
_entity_poly.type
_entity_poly.pdbx_seq_one_letter_code
_entity_poly.pdbx_strand_id
1 'polypeptide(L)'
;KKKIYELGEDGRLVSMQLEELIGGLEKEEMQLVKDYLVAESTSEEIIEHLENLGHEELMKQSTIAKLLGYESFENYEDLAVYPKGYRILNKVPRMPSSIVDNLVKSFKSFQHILVADINDLDKVDGIGEVRAEAIKQYLRKMQEQFAFDNLV
;
A
#
# COMPACT_ATOMS: atom_id res chain seq x y z
N LYS A 1 20.11 16.17 -4.08
CA LYS A 1 19.46 17.42 -4.60
C LYS A 1 20.47 18.59 -4.72
N LYS A 2 21.27 18.93 -3.70
CA LYS A 2 22.18 20.12 -3.73
C LYS A 2 23.16 20.15 -4.94
N LYS A 3 23.76 19.02 -5.34
CA LYS A 3 24.70 18.94 -6.48
C LYS A 3 24.04 19.01 -7.87
N ILE A 4 22.73 18.75 -7.96
CA ILE A 4 22.00 18.74 -9.24
C ILE A 4 21.70 20.17 -9.69
N TYR A 5 21.48 21.11 -8.77
CA TYR A 5 21.24 22.53 -9.09
C TYR A 5 22.46 23.26 -9.68
N GLU A 6 23.66 22.69 -9.53
CA GLU A 6 24.90 23.24 -10.08
C GLU A 6 25.13 22.91 -11.56
N LEU A 7 24.31 22.01 -12.16
CA LEU A 7 24.46 21.51 -13.52
C LEU A 7 23.65 22.28 -14.58
N GLY A 8 23.05 23.44 -14.28
CA GLY A 8 22.29 24.26 -15.23
C GLY A 8 21.06 23.56 -15.83
N GLU A 9 20.88 23.59 -17.14
CA GLU A 9 19.71 23.01 -17.83
C GLU A 9 19.66 21.48 -17.71
N ASP A 10 20.79 20.80 -17.79
CA ASP A 10 20.88 19.35 -17.59
C ASP A 10 20.48 18.96 -16.17
N GLY A 11 20.85 19.77 -15.18
CA GLY A 11 20.45 19.60 -13.80
C GLY A 11 18.94 19.74 -13.58
N ARG A 12 18.27 20.60 -14.35
CA ARG A 12 16.83 20.78 -14.29
C ARG A 12 16.09 19.53 -14.82
N LEU A 13 16.55 18.96 -15.94
CA LEU A 13 15.98 17.76 -16.51
C LEU A 13 16.12 16.55 -15.54
N VAL A 14 17.32 16.37 -14.98
CA VAL A 14 17.58 15.31 -13.98
C VAL A 14 16.75 15.51 -12.71
N SER A 15 16.55 16.75 -12.25
CA SER A 15 15.66 17.05 -11.13
C SER A 15 14.21 16.66 -11.41
N MET A 16 13.69 17.00 -12.60
CA MET A 16 12.32 16.64 -13.01
C MET A 16 12.14 15.12 -13.06
N GLN A 17 13.09 14.39 -13.66
CA GLN A 17 13.06 12.92 -13.70
C GLN A 17 13.13 12.30 -12.29
N LEU A 18 13.94 12.86 -11.41
CA LEU A 18 14.04 12.41 -10.02
C LEU A 18 12.75 12.69 -9.26
N GLU A 19 12.12 13.85 -9.44
CA GLU A 19 10.83 14.18 -8.81
C GLU A 19 9.70 13.27 -9.30
N GLU A 20 9.68 12.93 -10.59
CA GLU A 20 8.72 11.97 -11.14
C GLU A 20 8.88 10.57 -10.52
N LEU A 21 10.13 10.10 -10.38
CA LEU A 21 10.44 8.81 -9.76
C LEU A 21 10.10 8.80 -8.25
N ILE A 22 10.45 9.88 -7.53
CA ILE A 22 10.22 9.97 -6.07
C ILE A 22 8.73 10.14 -5.75
N GLY A 23 7.99 10.97 -6.50
CA GLY A 23 6.58 11.24 -6.25
C GLY A 23 5.71 9.98 -6.33
N GLY A 24 6.07 9.01 -7.19
CA GLY A 24 5.44 7.69 -7.22
C GLY A 24 5.75 6.86 -5.98
N LEU A 25 7.00 6.91 -5.50
CA LEU A 25 7.47 6.15 -4.34
C LEU A 25 6.82 6.60 -3.03
N GLU A 26 6.68 7.90 -2.78
CA GLU A 26 6.03 8.44 -1.57
C GLU A 26 4.59 7.93 -1.43
N LYS A 27 3.85 7.89 -2.54
CA LYS A 27 2.48 7.36 -2.54
C LYS A 27 2.45 5.86 -2.29
N GLU A 28 3.36 5.10 -2.88
CA GLU A 28 3.45 3.65 -2.69
C GLU A 28 3.88 3.31 -1.26
N GLU A 29 4.80 4.07 -0.67
CA GLU A 29 5.22 3.94 0.71
C GLU A 29 4.05 4.15 1.69
N MET A 30 3.29 5.22 1.50
CA MET A 30 2.08 5.49 2.27
C MET A 30 1.09 4.32 2.22
N GLN A 31 0.85 3.78 1.03
CA GLN A 31 -0.06 2.65 0.86
C GLN A 31 0.49 1.35 1.45
N LEU A 32 1.82 1.16 1.40
CA LEU A 32 2.49 0.03 2.03
C LEU A 32 2.34 0.06 3.55
N VAL A 33 2.58 1.22 4.15
CA VAL A 33 2.38 1.40 5.60
C VAL A 33 0.91 1.15 5.97
N LYS A 34 -0.04 1.72 5.24
CA LYS A 34 -1.48 1.49 5.45
C LYS A 34 -1.88 0.01 5.37
N ASP A 35 -1.26 -0.76 4.49
CA ASP A 35 -1.55 -2.19 4.34
C ASP A 35 -1.24 -3.00 5.59
N TYR A 36 -0.20 -2.62 6.34
CA TYR A 36 0.30 -3.40 7.46
C TYR A 36 0.17 -2.71 8.83
N LEU A 37 -0.24 -1.45 8.87
CA LEU A 37 -0.41 -0.71 10.11
C LEU A 37 -1.55 -1.27 10.97
N VAL A 38 -1.25 -1.68 12.18
CA VAL A 38 -2.22 -2.16 13.21
C VAL A 38 -2.34 -1.16 14.35
N ALA A 39 -1.28 -0.36 14.61
CA ALA A 39 -1.29 0.68 15.63
C ALA A 39 -2.40 1.72 15.39
N GLU A 40 -2.79 2.42 16.46
CA GLU A 40 -3.74 3.54 16.38
C GLU A 40 -3.14 4.81 15.73
N SER A 41 -1.81 4.83 15.53
CA SER A 41 -1.08 5.90 14.85
C SER A 41 -1.50 6.05 13.39
N THR A 42 -1.31 7.24 12.83
CA THR A 42 -1.52 7.48 11.41
C THR A 42 -0.36 6.97 10.56
N SER A 43 -0.59 6.70 9.29
CA SER A 43 0.47 6.28 8.37
C SER A 43 1.54 7.37 8.18
N GLU A 44 1.14 8.63 8.24
CA GLU A 44 2.01 9.79 8.17
C GLU A 44 3.00 9.84 9.35
N GLU A 45 2.51 9.62 10.57
CA GLU A 45 3.35 9.55 11.78
C GLU A 45 4.36 8.40 11.72
N ILE A 46 3.94 7.24 11.21
CA ILE A 46 4.83 6.08 11.04
C ILE A 46 5.92 6.38 10.02
N ILE A 47 5.59 7.00 8.89
CA ILE A 47 6.57 7.38 7.86
C ILE A 47 7.57 8.37 8.43
N GLU A 48 7.11 9.40 9.13
CA GLU A 48 8.01 10.37 9.81
C GLU A 48 8.96 9.68 10.79
N HIS A 49 8.46 8.70 11.56
CA HIS A 49 9.32 7.91 12.45
C HIS A 49 10.36 7.09 11.67
N LEU A 50 9.94 6.42 10.58
CA LEU A 50 10.85 5.63 9.73
C LEU A 50 11.95 6.49 9.10
N GLU A 51 11.62 7.69 8.61
CA GLU A 51 12.59 8.63 8.04
C GLU A 51 13.63 9.11 9.06
N ASN A 52 13.27 9.18 10.35
CA ASN A 52 14.15 9.59 11.44
C ASN A 52 14.99 8.45 12.02
N LEU A 53 14.73 7.18 11.65
CA LEU A 53 15.53 6.04 12.09
C LEU A 53 16.88 5.97 11.38
N GLY A 54 17.90 5.56 12.11
CA GLY A 54 19.19 5.21 11.52
C GLY A 54 19.13 3.91 10.71
N HIS A 55 20.05 3.75 9.76
CA HIS A 55 20.10 2.57 8.89
C HIS A 55 20.12 1.24 9.67
N GLU A 56 20.85 1.18 10.77
CA GLU A 56 20.93 -0.04 11.60
C GLU A 56 19.58 -0.39 12.26
N GLU A 57 18.81 0.64 12.69
CA GLU A 57 17.49 0.43 13.27
C GLU A 57 16.46 0.00 12.22
N LEU A 58 16.53 0.55 11.00
CA LEU A 58 15.68 0.16 9.88
C LEU A 58 15.89 -1.30 9.46
N MET A 59 17.08 -1.86 9.67
CA MET A 59 17.37 -3.27 9.37
C MET A 59 16.86 -4.25 10.44
N LYS A 60 16.41 -3.76 11.59
CA LYS A 60 15.86 -4.60 12.66
C LYS A 60 14.36 -4.86 12.43
N GLN A 61 14.00 -6.09 12.14
CA GLN A 61 12.58 -6.49 11.97
C GLN A 61 11.73 -6.11 13.19
N SER A 62 12.27 -6.28 14.40
CA SER A 62 11.57 -5.93 15.64
C SER A 62 11.22 -4.44 15.76
N THR A 63 12.07 -3.56 15.25
CA THR A 63 11.82 -2.11 15.24
C THR A 63 10.66 -1.79 14.32
N ILE A 64 10.66 -2.31 13.10
CA ILE A 64 9.59 -2.10 12.12
C ILE A 64 8.27 -2.71 12.61
N ALA A 65 8.31 -3.93 13.14
CA ALA A 65 7.12 -4.60 13.66
C ALA A 65 6.46 -3.80 14.80
N LYS A 66 7.25 -3.29 15.75
CA LYS A 66 6.75 -2.43 16.85
C LYS A 66 6.13 -1.14 16.35
N LEU A 67 6.77 -0.45 15.42
CA LEU A 67 6.23 0.78 14.82
C LEU A 67 4.88 0.54 14.14
N LEU A 68 4.71 -0.60 13.49
CA LEU A 68 3.45 -0.97 12.85
C LEU A 68 2.39 -1.49 13.84
N GLY A 69 2.74 -1.67 15.11
CA GLY A 69 1.81 -2.11 16.17
C GLY A 69 1.84 -3.60 16.51
N TYR A 70 2.86 -4.34 16.08
CA TYR A 70 3.03 -5.76 16.37
C TYR A 70 3.92 -5.98 17.60
N GLU A 71 3.54 -5.42 18.75
CA GLU A 71 4.42 -5.36 19.94
C GLU A 71 4.56 -6.67 20.73
N SER A 72 3.68 -7.65 20.53
CA SER A 72 3.49 -8.78 21.46
C SER A 72 4.06 -10.11 20.97
N PHE A 73 4.99 -10.14 20.03
CA PHE A 73 5.49 -11.39 19.48
C PHE A 73 6.93 -11.68 19.92
N GLU A 74 7.15 -12.86 20.50
CA GLU A 74 8.48 -13.34 20.88
C GLU A 74 9.33 -13.67 19.65
N ASN A 75 8.67 -14.09 18.55
CA ASN A 75 9.33 -14.41 17.29
C ASN A 75 8.57 -13.77 16.12
N TYR A 76 9.11 -12.69 15.53
CA TYR A 76 8.50 -11.98 14.41
C TYR A 76 8.56 -12.77 13.10
N GLU A 77 9.42 -13.78 12.97
CA GLU A 77 9.54 -14.62 11.77
C GLU A 77 8.32 -15.54 11.58
N ASP A 78 7.68 -15.91 12.67
CA ASP A 78 6.48 -16.79 12.66
C ASP A 78 5.17 -15.98 12.55
N LEU A 79 5.25 -14.64 12.52
CA LEU A 79 4.09 -13.80 12.47
C LEU A 79 3.43 -13.80 11.10
N ALA A 80 2.23 -14.36 11.00
CA ALA A 80 1.43 -14.29 9.78
C ALA A 80 0.81 -12.89 9.64
N VAL A 81 1.38 -12.06 8.78
CA VAL A 81 0.92 -10.69 8.51
C VAL A 81 0.24 -10.65 7.14
N TYR A 82 -0.98 -10.14 7.10
CA TYR A 82 -1.77 -10.05 5.88
C TYR A 82 -2.02 -8.59 5.49
N PRO A 83 -1.82 -8.21 4.22
CA PRO A 83 -2.11 -6.86 3.76
C PRO A 83 -3.61 -6.57 3.82
N LYS A 84 -3.96 -5.32 4.10
CA LYS A 84 -5.35 -4.85 4.07
C LYS A 84 -5.86 -4.63 2.63
N GLY A 85 -4.96 -4.37 1.67
CA GLY A 85 -5.26 -4.26 0.25
C GLY A 85 -5.15 -2.86 -0.35
N TYR A 86 -4.67 -1.86 0.38
CA TYR A 86 -4.57 -0.48 -0.09
C TYR A 86 -3.80 -0.33 -1.39
N ARG A 87 -2.62 -0.96 -1.52
CA ARG A 87 -1.79 -0.87 -2.73
C ARG A 87 -2.47 -1.41 -3.97
N ILE A 88 -3.22 -2.48 -3.82
CA ILE A 88 -3.90 -3.13 -4.94
C ILE A 88 -5.18 -2.39 -5.30
N LEU A 89 -6.01 -2.06 -4.31
CA LEU A 89 -7.29 -1.38 -4.52
C LEU A 89 -7.12 0.03 -5.09
N ASN A 90 -6.06 0.76 -4.71
CA ASN A 90 -5.76 2.06 -5.29
C ASN A 90 -5.33 2.01 -6.78
N LYS A 91 -5.00 0.81 -7.31
CA LYS A 91 -4.72 0.61 -8.74
C LYS A 91 -5.98 0.31 -9.55
N VAL A 92 -7.12 0.06 -8.90
CA VAL A 92 -8.40 -0.12 -9.59
C VAL A 92 -8.80 1.20 -10.26
N PRO A 93 -9.10 1.22 -11.58
CA PRO A 93 -9.43 2.45 -12.29
C PRO A 93 -10.64 3.15 -11.68
N ARG A 94 -10.59 4.47 -11.57
CA ARG A 94 -11.68 5.33 -11.05
C ARG A 94 -12.13 4.99 -9.63
N MET A 95 -11.19 4.50 -8.81
CA MET A 95 -11.42 4.19 -7.39
C MET A 95 -10.96 5.36 -6.51
N PRO A 96 -11.87 6.14 -5.91
CA PRO A 96 -11.51 7.17 -4.92
C PRO A 96 -10.93 6.53 -3.66
N SER A 97 -9.98 7.21 -3.01
CA SER A 97 -9.35 6.73 -1.78
C SER A 97 -10.36 6.48 -0.65
N SER A 98 -11.40 7.31 -0.54
CA SER A 98 -12.49 7.11 0.43
C SER A 98 -13.23 5.79 0.25
N ILE A 99 -13.40 5.33 -0.99
CA ILE A 99 -14.03 4.03 -1.27
C ILE A 99 -13.09 2.88 -0.91
N VAL A 100 -11.79 3.03 -1.17
CA VAL A 100 -10.77 2.06 -0.71
C VAL A 100 -10.80 1.94 0.81
N ASP A 101 -10.87 3.07 1.53
CA ASP A 101 -10.98 3.09 2.99
C ASP A 101 -12.23 2.35 3.47
N ASN A 102 -13.38 2.57 2.82
CA ASN A 102 -14.64 1.89 3.16
C ASN A 102 -14.55 0.38 2.93
N LEU A 103 -13.95 -0.06 1.81
CA LEU A 103 -13.70 -1.48 1.53
C LEU A 103 -12.83 -2.12 2.61
N VAL A 104 -11.69 -1.53 2.88
CA VAL A 104 -10.76 -2.07 3.88
C VAL A 104 -11.38 -2.14 5.27
N LYS A 105 -12.14 -1.13 5.67
CA LYS A 105 -12.88 -1.13 6.95
C LYS A 105 -13.92 -2.24 7.02
N SER A 106 -14.65 -2.49 5.92
CA SER A 106 -15.72 -3.50 5.86
C SER A 106 -15.18 -4.93 5.88
N PHE A 107 -14.11 -5.20 5.13
CA PHE A 107 -13.59 -6.56 4.95
C PHE A 107 -12.39 -6.92 5.82
N LYS A 108 -11.72 -5.95 6.43
CA LYS A 108 -10.57 -6.09 7.36
C LYS A 108 -9.30 -6.71 6.75
N SER A 109 -9.39 -7.50 5.71
CA SER A 109 -8.23 -8.07 5.01
C SER A 109 -8.47 -8.16 3.51
N PHE A 110 -7.40 -8.08 2.73
CA PHE A 110 -7.46 -8.20 1.27
C PHE A 110 -7.98 -9.57 0.81
N GLN A 111 -7.68 -10.62 1.55
CA GLN A 111 -8.17 -11.98 1.24
C GLN A 111 -9.70 -12.05 1.25
N HIS A 112 -10.36 -11.39 2.22
CA HIS A 112 -11.81 -11.33 2.25
C HIS A 112 -12.39 -10.57 1.05
N ILE A 113 -11.72 -9.50 0.60
CA ILE A 113 -12.13 -8.75 -0.60
C ILE A 113 -11.99 -9.61 -1.87
N LEU A 114 -10.92 -10.42 -1.96
CA LEU A 114 -10.71 -11.32 -3.10
C LEU A 114 -11.83 -12.34 -3.27
N VAL A 115 -12.32 -12.91 -2.17
CA VAL A 115 -13.37 -13.96 -2.20
C VAL A 115 -14.79 -13.40 -2.17
N ALA A 116 -14.98 -12.13 -1.79
CA ALA A 116 -16.28 -11.46 -1.76
C ALA A 116 -16.97 -11.51 -3.11
N ASP A 117 -18.28 -11.70 -3.13
CA ASP A 117 -19.09 -11.59 -4.35
C ASP A 117 -19.51 -10.13 -4.64
N ILE A 118 -20.19 -9.91 -5.76
CA ILE A 118 -20.65 -8.58 -6.18
C ILE A 118 -21.65 -8.01 -5.17
N ASN A 119 -22.54 -8.86 -4.62
CA ASN A 119 -23.54 -8.42 -3.64
C ASN A 119 -22.89 -8.01 -2.31
N ASP A 120 -21.82 -8.67 -1.90
CA ASP A 120 -21.08 -8.30 -0.70
C ASP A 120 -20.34 -6.98 -0.86
N LEU A 121 -19.75 -6.76 -2.04
CA LEU A 121 -19.09 -5.50 -2.38
C LEU A 121 -20.09 -4.34 -2.49
N ASP A 122 -21.27 -4.57 -3.07
CA ASP A 122 -22.33 -3.56 -3.24
C ASP A 122 -22.88 -3.03 -1.90
N LYS A 123 -22.79 -3.83 -0.81
CA LYS A 123 -23.19 -3.39 0.54
C LYS A 123 -22.26 -2.35 1.15
N VAL A 124 -21.06 -2.17 0.59
CA VAL A 124 -20.08 -1.20 1.10
C VAL A 124 -20.48 0.21 0.67
N ASP A 125 -20.47 1.13 1.62
CA ASP A 125 -20.84 2.52 1.36
C ASP A 125 -20.04 3.15 0.22
N GLY A 126 -20.77 3.72 -0.74
CA GLY A 126 -20.21 4.32 -1.95
C GLY A 126 -19.85 3.32 -3.06
N ILE A 127 -20.12 2.03 -2.91
CA ILE A 127 -19.99 1.02 -3.95
C ILE A 127 -21.39 0.65 -4.42
N GLY A 128 -21.65 0.84 -5.72
CA GLY A 128 -22.80 0.27 -6.40
C GLY A 128 -22.37 -0.89 -7.29
N GLU A 129 -23.33 -1.58 -7.86
CA GLU A 129 -23.14 -2.78 -8.71
C GLU A 129 -22.04 -2.59 -9.77
N VAL A 130 -22.06 -1.47 -10.52
CA VAL A 130 -21.07 -1.16 -11.55
C VAL A 130 -19.64 -1.09 -11.02
N ARG A 131 -19.48 -0.50 -9.82
CA ARG A 131 -18.15 -0.39 -9.19
C ARG A 131 -17.71 -1.74 -8.60
N ALA A 132 -18.63 -2.50 -8.02
CA ALA A 132 -18.38 -3.85 -7.54
C ALA A 132 -17.91 -4.77 -8.66
N GLU A 133 -18.55 -4.72 -9.83
CA GLU A 133 -18.11 -5.44 -11.02
C GLU A 133 -16.72 -5.02 -11.49
N ALA A 134 -16.43 -3.70 -11.53
CA ALA A 134 -15.13 -3.20 -11.93
C ALA A 134 -14.01 -3.68 -10.98
N ILE A 135 -14.26 -3.71 -9.68
CA ILE A 135 -13.34 -4.26 -8.67
C ILE A 135 -13.09 -5.75 -8.96
N LYS A 136 -14.13 -6.55 -9.11
CA LYS A 136 -14.01 -8.00 -9.38
C LYS A 136 -13.25 -8.29 -10.67
N GLN A 137 -13.54 -7.57 -11.73
CA GLN A 137 -12.83 -7.72 -13.02
C GLN A 137 -11.35 -7.38 -12.90
N TYR A 138 -11.02 -6.29 -12.18
CA TYR A 138 -9.63 -5.91 -11.95
C TYR A 138 -8.87 -6.97 -11.15
N LEU A 139 -9.44 -7.41 -10.03
CA LEU A 139 -8.84 -8.43 -9.17
C LEU A 139 -8.65 -9.77 -9.90
N ARG A 140 -9.62 -10.17 -10.73
CA ARG A 140 -9.51 -11.39 -11.57
C ARG A 140 -8.37 -11.29 -12.56
N LYS A 141 -8.26 -10.19 -13.30
CA LYS A 141 -7.15 -9.97 -14.24
C LYS A 141 -5.79 -10.02 -13.55
N MET A 142 -5.71 -9.42 -12.38
CA MET A 142 -4.50 -9.44 -11.59
C MET A 142 -4.12 -10.88 -11.18
N GLN A 143 -5.08 -11.69 -10.72
CA GLN A 143 -4.85 -13.09 -10.36
C GLN A 143 -4.40 -13.92 -11.57
N GLU A 144 -5.01 -13.72 -12.73
CA GLU A 144 -4.64 -14.37 -13.98
C GLU A 144 -3.21 -14.01 -14.39
N GLN A 145 -2.81 -12.74 -14.28
CA GLN A 145 -1.46 -12.28 -14.58
C GLN A 145 -0.42 -12.92 -13.66
N PHE A 146 -0.68 -12.96 -12.36
CA PHE A 146 0.20 -13.66 -11.40
C PHE A 146 0.32 -15.16 -11.66
N ALA A 147 -0.75 -15.80 -12.10
CA ALA A 147 -0.71 -17.22 -12.44
C ALA A 147 0.17 -17.47 -13.68
N PHE A 148 0.15 -16.60 -14.68
CA PHE A 148 1.00 -16.67 -15.86
C PHE A 148 2.49 -16.42 -15.54
N ASP A 149 2.80 -15.41 -14.75
CA ASP A 149 4.18 -15.05 -14.39
C ASP A 149 4.88 -16.13 -13.55
N ASN A 150 4.12 -16.99 -12.85
CA ASN A 150 4.67 -18.10 -12.07
C ASN A 150 4.75 -19.42 -12.87
N LEU A 151 4.33 -19.46 -14.13
CA LEU A 151 4.41 -20.61 -15.02
C LEU A 151 5.59 -20.55 -16.01
N VAL A 152 6.34 -19.46 -16.00
CA VAL A 152 7.56 -19.20 -16.79
C VAL A 152 8.77 -19.20 -15.88
#